data_9395ff838d0fe438b349216b9d98a518
#
_entry.id   9395ff838d0fe438b349216b9d98a518
#
_cell.length_a   1.000
_cell.length_b   1.000
_cell.length_c   1.000
_cell.angle_alpha   90.00
_cell.angle_beta   90.00
_cell.angle_gamma   90.00
#
_symmetry.space_group_name_H-M   'P 1'
#
loop_
_entity.id
_entity.type
_entity.pdbx_description
1 polymer ?
#
loop_
_entity_poly.entity_id
_entity_poly.type
_entity_poly.pdbx_seq_one_letter_code
_entity_poly.pdbx_strand_id
1 'polypeptide(L)'
;LEAGLNLYGSDMDQSINPFEANLGWTVVLDPADRDFIGRKALEEKRGKGIKQRLVGLVLQGPGIIRNDQAVIANGMKVGSITSGGFSPTLNQSIALARIPAELSDGCAVEIRQKAIPATIVKPPFVRHGKKVY
;
A
#
# COMPACT_ATOMS: atom_id res chain seq x y z
N LEU A 1 -5.95 -7.84 7.40
CA LEU A 1 -5.78 -6.44 6.97
C LEU A 1 -5.22 -5.57 8.09
N GLU A 2 -5.75 -5.62 9.32
CA GLU A 2 -5.26 -4.83 10.47
C GLU A 2 -3.75 -5.02 10.73
N ALA A 3 -3.25 -6.24 10.57
CA ALA A 3 -1.82 -6.56 10.71
C ALA A 3 -0.95 -6.04 9.54
N GLY A 4 -1.55 -5.49 8.49
CA GLY A 4 -0.85 -4.96 7.33
C GLY A 4 -0.10 -6.03 6.52
N LEU A 5 -0.57 -7.28 6.57
CA LEU A 5 0.02 -8.37 5.81
C LEU A 5 -0.54 -8.38 4.38
N ASN A 6 0.35 -8.57 3.41
CA ASN A 6 -0.01 -8.62 2.00
C ASN A 6 -0.74 -9.92 1.66
N LEU A 7 -1.78 -9.80 0.86
CA LEU A 7 -2.47 -10.93 0.25
C LEU A 7 -1.93 -11.14 -1.17
N TYR A 8 -1.37 -12.33 -1.45
CA TYR A 8 -0.94 -12.68 -2.80
C TYR A 8 -2.15 -12.76 -3.75
N GLY A 9 -1.99 -12.17 -4.93
CA GLY A 9 -3.05 -12.03 -5.94
C GLY A 9 -3.83 -10.72 -5.85
N SER A 10 -3.77 -10.01 -4.71
CA SER A 10 -4.41 -8.69 -4.53
C SER A 10 -3.37 -7.60 -4.28
N ASP A 11 -2.59 -7.72 -3.20
CA ASP A 11 -1.63 -6.69 -2.81
C ASP A 11 -0.28 -6.85 -3.53
N MET A 12 0.02 -8.04 -4.00
CA MET A 12 1.22 -8.38 -4.77
C MET A 12 0.98 -9.60 -5.64
N ASP A 13 1.75 -9.70 -6.71
CA ASP A 13 1.86 -10.85 -7.56
C ASP A 13 3.26 -10.87 -8.22
N GLN A 14 3.49 -11.78 -9.16
CA GLN A 14 4.78 -11.89 -9.85
C GLN A 14 5.16 -10.68 -10.72
N SER A 15 4.23 -9.76 -11.02
CA SER A 15 4.48 -8.53 -11.76
C SER A 15 4.99 -7.38 -10.88
N ILE A 16 4.83 -7.51 -9.56
CA ILE A 16 5.15 -6.48 -8.56
C ILE A 16 6.46 -6.83 -7.85
N ASN A 17 7.43 -5.92 -7.87
CA ASN A 17 8.68 -6.14 -7.17
C ASN A 17 8.55 -5.90 -5.65
N PRO A 18 9.44 -6.48 -4.82
CA PRO A 18 9.37 -6.37 -3.36
C PRO A 18 9.37 -4.92 -2.82
N PHE A 19 10.04 -4.00 -3.51
CA PHE A 19 10.09 -2.60 -3.08
C PHE A 19 8.72 -1.91 -3.25
N GLU A 20 7.98 -2.25 -4.29
CA GLU A 20 6.62 -1.75 -4.54
C GLU A 20 5.57 -2.43 -3.65
N ALA A 21 5.87 -3.63 -3.14
CA ALA A 21 4.98 -4.41 -2.28
C ALA A 21 5.19 -4.14 -0.77
N ASN A 22 5.98 -3.12 -0.39
CA ASN A 22 6.36 -2.87 1.01
C ASN A 22 7.11 -4.06 1.65
N LEU A 23 7.80 -4.86 0.85
CA LEU A 23 8.60 -6.02 1.25
C LEU A 23 10.12 -5.82 1.02
N GLY A 24 10.54 -4.59 0.71
CA GLY A 24 11.96 -4.28 0.48
C GLY A 24 12.88 -4.66 1.65
N TRP A 25 12.36 -4.69 2.87
CA TRP A 25 13.09 -5.13 4.06
C TRP A 25 13.48 -6.63 4.02
N THR A 26 12.82 -7.44 3.19
CA THR A 26 13.17 -8.86 2.99
C THR A 26 14.31 -9.06 1.98
N VAL A 27 14.66 -8.00 1.23
CA VAL A 27 15.69 -8.05 0.19
C VAL A 27 17.03 -7.65 0.80
N VAL A 28 17.90 -8.62 0.98
CA VAL A 28 19.24 -8.42 1.57
C VAL A 28 20.27 -8.27 0.44
N LEU A 29 20.75 -7.06 0.23
CA LEU A 29 21.75 -6.72 -0.78
C LEU A 29 23.18 -6.62 -0.22
N ASP A 30 23.34 -6.62 1.09
CA ASP A 30 24.64 -6.69 1.76
C ASP A 30 24.92 -8.10 2.30
N PRO A 31 26.16 -8.58 2.20
CA PRO A 31 27.30 -7.98 1.50
C PRO A 31 27.14 -7.99 -0.03
N ALA A 32 27.94 -7.16 -0.72
CA ALA A 32 27.83 -6.94 -2.17
C ALA A 32 28.13 -8.18 -3.01
N ASP A 33 28.90 -9.13 -2.48
CA ASP A 33 29.24 -10.41 -3.11
C ASP A 33 28.17 -11.50 -2.93
N ARG A 34 27.16 -11.25 -2.09
CA ARG A 34 26.04 -12.19 -1.92
C ARG A 34 25.17 -12.21 -3.19
N ASP A 35 25.17 -13.32 -3.89
CA ASP A 35 24.34 -13.47 -5.09
C ASP A 35 23.06 -14.26 -4.81
N PHE A 36 22.00 -13.95 -5.56
CA PHE A 36 20.75 -14.68 -5.60
C PHE A 36 20.01 -14.42 -6.92
N ILE A 37 19.14 -15.33 -7.32
CA ILE A 37 18.35 -15.20 -8.55
C ILE A 37 17.49 -13.91 -8.46
N GLY A 38 17.65 -13.03 -9.46
CA GLY A 38 16.92 -11.76 -9.54
C GLY A 38 17.60 -10.56 -8.88
N ARG A 39 18.75 -10.72 -8.19
CA ARG A 39 19.48 -9.61 -7.56
C ARG A 39 19.73 -8.46 -8.54
N LYS A 40 20.35 -8.74 -9.68
CA LYS A 40 20.66 -7.71 -10.69
C LYS A 40 19.42 -6.94 -11.15
N ALA A 41 18.31 -7.64 -11.40
CA ALA A 41 17.06 -7.02 -11.81
C ALA A 41 16.47 -6.09 -10.71
N LEU A 42 16.60 -6.48 -9.44
CA LEU A 42 16.15 -5.64 -8.31
C LEU A 42 17.04 -4.40 -8.12
N GLU A 43 18.36 -4.55 -8.26
CA GLU A 43 19.31 -3.43 -8.21
C GLU A 43 19.04 -2.43 -9.33
N GLU A 44 18.79 -2.89 -10.56
CA GLU A 44 18.42 -2.05 -11.70
C GLU A 44 17.09 -1.30 -11.46
N LYS A 45 16.06 -1.99 -10.95
CA LYS A 45 14.78 -1.35 -10.61
C LYS A 45 14.96 -0.30 -9.52
N ARG A 46 15.71 -0.60 -8.47
CA ARG A 46 16.02 0.35 -7.40
C ARG A 46 16.79 1.56 -7.92
N GLY A 47 17.77 1.36 -8.80
CA GLY A 47 18.58 2.44 -9.41
C GLY A 47 17.76 3.35 -10.31
N LYS A 48 16.72 2.84 -11.00
CA LYS A 48 15.81 3.64 -11.83
C LYS A 48 14.74 4.39 -11.03
N GLY A 49 14.68 4.15 -9.72
CA GLY A 49 13.67 4.71 -8.82
C GLY A 49 12.38 3.87 -8.81
N ILE A 50 11.81 3.72 -7.62
CA ILE A 50 10.54 3.02 -7.41
C ILE A 50 9.40 3.99 -7.70
N LYS A 51 8.56 3.66 -8.68
CA LYS A 51 7.48 4.55 -9.15
C LYS A 51 6.20 4.44 -8.32
N GLN A 52 5.95 3.29 -7.74
CA GLN A 52 4.75 3.01 -6.95
C GLN A 52 5.13 2.37 -5.61
N ARG A 53 4.25 2.50 -4.64
CA ARG A 53 4.41 1.85 -3.35
C ARG A 53 3.08 1.38 -2.79
N LEU A 54 3.11 0.33 -2.00
CA LEU A 54 1.98 -0.14 -1.20
C LEU A 54 1.95 0.63 0.12
N VAL A 55 0.80 1.23 0.43
CA VAL A 55 0.57 2.00 1.66
C VAL A 55 -0.70 1.56 2.35
N GLY A 56 -0.83 1.92 3.62
CA GLY A 56 -2.10 1.88 4.32
C GLY A 56 -2.92 3.14 4.06
N LEU A 57 -4.24 2.99 3.97
CA LEU A 57 -5.20 4.10 3.96
C LEU A 57 -6.21 3.93 5.10
N VAL A 58 -6.53 5.04 5.74
CA VAL A 58 -7.59 5.13 6.77
C VAL A 58 -8.63 6.12 6.30
N LEU A 59 -9.87 5.66 6.10
CA LEU A 59 -10.96 6.50 5.61
C LEU A 59 -11.38 7.54 6.66
N GLN A 60 -11.54 8.79 6.22
CA GLN A 60 -11.94 9.92 7.08
C GLN A 60 -13.42 10.28 6.93
N GLY A 61 -14.28 9.30 6.67
CA GLY A 61 -15.70 9.53 6.48
C GLY A 61 -16.49 8.22 6.42
N PRO A 62 -17.77 8.31 6.16
CA PRO A 62 -18.63 7.13 6.08
C PRO A 62 -18.33 6.31 4.84
N GLY A 63 -18.40 4.98 4.99
CA GLY A 63 -18.23 4.04 3.90
C GLY A 63 -17.31 2.89 4.27
N ILE A 64 -17.32 1.88 3.41
CA ILE A 64 -16.42 0.72 3.50
C ILE A 64 -15.60 0.67 2.23
N ILE A 65 -14.29 0.73 2.39
CA ILE A 65 -13.34 0.58 1.26
C ILE A 65 -13.40 -0.87 0.78
N ARG A 66 -13.38 -1.05 -0.54
CA ARG A 66 -13.34 -2.35 -1.20
C ARG A 66 -12.19 -2.40 -2.20
N ASN A 67 -11.81 -3.62 -2.55
CA ASN A 67 -10.81 -3.85 -3.60
C ASN A 67 -11.21 -3.14 -4.90
N ASP A 68 -10.24 -2.76 -5.71
CA ASP A 68 -10.36 -2.13 -7.02
C ASP A 68 -10.94 -0.71 -7.05
N GLN A 69 -11.34 -0.16 -5.89
CA GLN A 69 -11.74 1.24 -5.83
C GLN A 69 -10.58 2.18 -6.16
N ALA A 70 -10.90 3.30 -6.83
CA ALA A 70 -9.90 4.26 -7.21
C ALA A 70 -9.38 5.08 -6.02
N VAL A 71 -8.06 5.30 -5.97
CA VAL A 71 -7.45 6.33 -5.13
C VAL A 71 -7.35 7.60 -5.98
N ILE A 72 -7.90 8.68 -5.47
CA ILE A 72 -8.00 9.98 -6.14
C ILE A 72 -7.06 10.98 -5.43
N ALA A 73 -6.28 11.71 -6.21
CA ALA A 73 -5.53 12.87 -5.74
C ALA A 73 -5.61 13.97 -6.81
N ASN A 74 -5.77 15.22 -6.40
CA ASN A 74 -5.94 16.36 -7.31
C ASN A 74 -7.04 16.15 -8.38
N GLY A 75 -8.14 15.48 -8.00
CA GLY A 75 -9.27 15.19 -8.89
C GLY A 75 -9.02 14.09 -9.92
N MET A 76 -7.88 13.42 -9.90
CA MET A 76 -7.51 12.36 -10.85
C MET A 76 -7.30 11.02 -10.14
N LYS A 77 -7.59 9.93 -10.84
CA LYS A 77 -7.23 8.58 -10.38
C LYS A 77 -5.71 8.43 -10.44
N VAL A 78 -5.09 8.22 -9.30
CA VAL A 78 -3.63 8.06 -9.15
C VAL A 78 -3.22 6.65 -8.72
N GLY A 79 -4.15 5.84 -8.23
CA GLY A 79 -3.87 4.50 -7.75
C GLY A 79 -5.14 3.68 -7.55
N SER A 80 -5.00 2.54 -6.90
CA SER A 80 -6.13 1.64 -6.60
C SER A 80 -5.98 0.95 -5.25
N ILE A 81 -7.12 0.62 -4.68
CA ILE A 81 -7.20 -0.23 -3.48
C ILE A 81 -6.90 -1.67 -3.87
N THR A 82 -5.97 -2.28 -3.17
CA THR A 82 -5.60 -3.69 -3.36
C THR A 82 -6.30 -4.62 -2.38
N SER A 83 -6.46 -4.17 -1.13
CA SER A 83 -7.25 -4.86 -0.10
C SER A 83 -7.97 -3.83 0.76
N GLY A 84 -9.28 -3.97 0.94
CA GLY A 84 -10.07 -3.01 1.73
C GLY A 84 -11.12 -3.67 2.61
N GLY A 85 -11.42 -3.05 3.74
CA GLY A 85 -12.42 -3.54 4.67
C GLY A 85 -12.63 -2.64 5.87
N PHE A 86 -13.49 -3.09 6.78
CA PHE A 86 -13.73 -2.45 8.06
C PHE A 86 -12.81 -3.04 9.14
N SER A 87 -12.19 -2.20 9.93
CA SER A 87 -11.40 -2.60 11.10
C SER A 87 -12.27 -2.48 12.36
N PRO A 88 -12.61 -3.60 13.00
CA PRO A 88 -13.36 -3.56 14.26
C PRO A 88 -12.55 -2.91 15.39
N THR A 89 -11.25 -3.15 15.42
CA THR A 89 -10.36 -2.60 16.46
C THR A 89 -10.27 -1.08 16.40
N LEU A 90 -10.25 -0.52 15.18
CA LEU A 90 -10.14 0.93 14.98
C LEU A 90 -11.50 1.61 14.84
N ASN A 91 -12.56 0.83 14.65
CA ASN A 91 -13.89 1.31 14.28
C ASN A 91 -13.87 2.23 13.04
N GLN A 92 -13.02 1.90 12.07
CA GLN A 92 -12.80 2.67 10.84
C GLN A 92 -12.63 1.74 9.63
N SER A 93 -12.91 2.25 8.43
CA SER A 93 -12.55 1.55 7.21
C SER A 93 -11.08 1.78 6.89
N ILE A 94 -10.36 0.68 6.62
CA ILE A 94 -8.93 0.68 6.30
C ILE A 94 -8.68 -0.08 5.00
N ALA A 95 -7.55 0.21 4.36
CA ALA A 95 -7.16 -0.47 3.14
C ALA A 95 -5.64 -0.52 2.94
N LEU A 96 -5.17 -1.49 2.17
CA LEU A 96 -3.91 -1.40 1.45
C LEU A 96 -4.19 -0.84 0.06
N ALA A 97 -3.33 0.02 -0.42
CA ALA A 97 -3.46 0.68 -1.71
C ALA A 97 -2.11 0.84 -2.41
N ARG A 98 -2.11 0.72 -3.73
CA ARG A 98 -0.96 1.02 -4.57
C ARG A 98 -1.09 2.42 -5.13
N ILE A 99 -0.14 3.27 -4.81
CA ILE A 99 -0.13 4.69 -5.17
C ILE A 99 1.25 5.11 -5.70
N PRO A 100 1.37 6.25 -6.39
CA PRO A 100 2.66 6.82 -6.74
C PRO A 100 3.57 7.00 -5.52
N ALA A 101 4.86 6.72 -5.69
CA ALA A 101 5.82 6.72 -4.57
C ALA A 101 5.98 8.09 -3.90
N GLU A 102 5.81 9.17 -4.69
CA GLU A 102 5.92 10.58 -4.26
C GLU A 102 4.67 11.09 -3.51
N LEU A 103 3.52 10.41 -3.64
CA LEU A 103 2.28 10.85 -2.99
C LEU A 103 2.34 10.59 -1.48
N SER A 104 2.41 11.65 -0.66
CA SER A 104 2.53 11.57 0.80
C SER A 104 1.23 11.88 1.55
N ASP A 105 0.34 12.66 0.93
CA ASP A 105 -0.92 13.11 1.54
C ASP A 105 -1.97 13.49 0.47
N GLY A 106 -3.08 14.07 0.91
CA GLY A 106 -4.07 14.68 0.02
C GLY A 106 -4.80 13.69 -0.88
N CYS A 107 -5.03 12.46 -0.43
CA CYS A 107 -5.77 11.47 -1.21
C CYS A 107 -7.19 11.23 -0.68
N ALA A 108 -8.02 10.67 -1.56
CA ALA A 108 -9.37 10.21 -1.27
C ALA A 108 -9.60 8.84 -1.91
N VAL A 109 -10.58 8.11 -1.42
CA VAL A 109 -11.05 6.86 -2.04
C VAL A 109 -12.40 7.12 -2.70
N GLU A 110 -12.56 6.71 -3.95
CA GLU A 110 -13.83 6.81 -4.64
C GLU A 110 -14.79 5.70 -4.16
N ILE A 111 -15.83 6.09 -3.46
CA ILE A 111 -16.90 5.20 -2.98
C ILE A 111 -18.23 5.69 -3.53
N ARG A 112 -18.89 4.87 -4.36
CA ARG A 112 -20.20 5.24 -4.98
C ARG A 112 -20.15 6.62 -5.66
N GLN A 113 -19.12 6.88 -6.47
CA GLN A 113 -18.91 8.14 -7.21
C GLN A 113 -18.64 9.38 -6.32
N LYS A 114 -18.31 9.16 -5.04
CA LYS A 114 -17.91 10.23 -4.13
C LYS A 114 -16.46 10.01 -3.68
N ALA A 115 -15.66 11.04 -3.75
CA ALA A 115 -14.29 11.04 -3.22
C ALA A 115 -14.35 11.28 -1.70
N ILE A 116 -14.12 10.24 -0.92
CA ILE A 116 -14.08 10.32 0.55
C ILE A 116 -12.61 10.46 0.98
N PRO A 117 -12.25 11.51 1.72
CA PRO A 117 -10.86 11.71 2.17
C PRO A 117 -10.31 10.52 2.92
N ALA A 118 -9.04 10.22 2.70
CA ALA A 118 -8.32 9.16 3.38
C ALA A 118 -6.92 9.63 3.79
N THR A 119 -6.46 9.16 4.94
CA THR A 119 -5.11 9.42 5.43
C THR A 119 -4.19 8.28 5.02
N ILE A 120 -3.04 8.63 4.44
CA ILE A 120 -1.97 7.69 4.12
C ILE A 120 -1.22 7.37 5.41
N VAL A 121 -1.07 6.08 5.70
CA VAL A 121 -0.34 5.59 6.87
C VAL A 121 0.62 4.47 6.48
N LYS A 122 1.61 4.21 7.33
CA LYS A 122 2.50 3.06 7.16
C LYS A 122 1.88 1.84 7.87
N PRO A 123 1.63 0.71 7.17
CA PRO A 123 1.24 -0.52 7.84
C PRO A 123 2.31 -1.01 8.83
N PRO A 124 1.93 -1.75 9.89
CA PRO A 124 0.59 -2.25 10.22
C PRO A 124 -0.34 -1.16 10.79
N PHE A 125 -1.65 -1.43 10.78
CA PHE A 125 -2.66 -0.54 11.40
C PHE A 125 -2.83 -0.84 12.90
N VAL A 126 -2.81 -2.13 13.25
CA VAL A 126 -3.02 -2.61 14.61
C VAL A 126 -1.94 -3.63 14.97
N ARG A 127 -1.42 -3.51 16.18
CA ARG A 127 -0.51 -4.50 16.78
C ARG A 127 -0.89 -4.70 18.25
N HIS A 128 -1.02 -5.97 18.66
CA HIS A 128 -1.43 -6.32 20.04
C HIS A 128 -2.73 -5.61 20.48
N GLY A 129 -3.72 -5.52 19.59
CA GLY A 129 -4.99 -4.88 19.84
C GLY A 129 -4.95 -3.34 19.94
N LYS A 130 -3.83 -2.70 19.61
CA LYS A 130 -3.66 -1.26 19.68
C LYS A 130 -3.33 -0.65 18.32
N LYS A 131 -3.84 0.55 18.06
CA LYS A 131 -3.47 1.40 16.93
C LYS A 131 -1.95 1.71 16.97
N VAL A 132 -1.25 1.66 15.79
CA VAL A 132 0.21 1.84 15.73
C VAL A 132 0.69 2.84 14.65
N TYR A 133 -0.21 3.64 14.09
CA TYR A 133 0.10 4.70 13.10
C TYR A 133 -0.33 6.07 13.58
#